data_60e2673e4c60b505d811c8810948bd9e
#
_entry.id   60e2673e4c60b505d811c8810948bd9e
#
_cell.length_a   1.000
_cell.length_b   1.000
_cell.length_c   1.000
_cell.angle_alpha   90.00
_cell.angle_beta   90.00
_cell.angle_gamma   90.00
#
_symmetry.space_group_name_H-M   'P 1'
#
loop_
_entity.id
_entity.type
_entity.pdbx_description
1 polymer ?
#
loop_
_entity_poly.entity_id
_entity_poly.type
_entity_poly.pdbx_seq_one_letter_code
_entity_poly.pdbx_strand_id
1 'polypeptide(L)'
;MSKFNASRFALVVALLGFLPAGLAAQESNQDSNQDNTGYGTTAAEFLLFGAGARGVALGGAYPAISTDASALYYNPAGAALMSRPSAMVSTYEYVADTRYSWAGVAFPFSGGTTTFGAQIGTLGFGYQPVYTADQPDGTGARYSVNQTFAGLTLASNFSDRFSAGITGKVIADNLGDASGTAFALDFGTNFHASLNNHPIKFAFVLANLGTNIKYSGDALNAGIPRVPLPGEDEVPSLPQPGQFRTKDFPLPTTFRVALAYDLIAAETSRLTMLGDFNQMTSNSAGFSFGSEWASSRLGGSGFGFGLRASYTHAPANNIDLVTNETALDDEERYHGVAVGGGLNYESGNFAIGLDYAFRYMGVLGGTNFFTFSLGW
;
A
#
# COMPACT_ATOMS: atom_id res chain seq x y z
N MET A 1 22.20 13.33 -35.68
CA MET A 1 23.02 12.51 -34.75
C MET A 1 23.43 13.41 -33.60
N SER A 2 22.67 13.43 -32.53
CA SER A 2 22.93 14.23 -31.31
C SER A 2 24.02 13.54 -30.48
N LYS A 3 25.08 14.28 -30.18
CA LYS A 3 26.21 13.78 -29.36
C LYS A 3 25.68 13.47 -27.93
N PHE A 4 25.73 12.22 -27.56
CA PHE A 4 25.44 11.73 -26.21
C PHE A 4 26.46 12.37 -25.23
N ASN A 5 26.00 13.24 -24.37
CA ASN A 5 26.88 13.99 -23.46
C ASN A 5 27.23 13.13 -22.25
N ALA A 6 28.36 12.45 -22.30
CA ALA A 6 28.88 11.54 -21.25
C ALA A 6 28.97 12.20 -19.85
N SER A 7 29.08 13.54 -19.79
CA SER A 7 29.10 14.29 -18.52
C SER A 7 27.77 14.25 -17.76
N ARG A 8 26.63 14.06 -18.47
CA ARG A 8 25.31 13.97 -17.86
C ARG A 8 25.05 12.58 -17.25
N PHE A 9 25.64 11.55 -17.86
CA PHE A 9 25.60 10.19 -17.32
C PHE A 9 26.44 10.08 -16.04
N ALA A 10 27.60 10.77 -15.98
CA ALA A 10 28.45 10.82 -14.81
C ALA A 10 27.79 11.52 -13.61
N LEU A 11 26.90 12.54 -13.85
CA LEU A 11 26.19 13.23 -12.78
C LEU A 11 25.07 12.37 -12.16
N VAL A 12 24.40 11.54 -12.97
CA VAL A 12 23.34 10.61 -12.49
C VAL A 12 23.97 9.44 -11.76
N VAL A 13 25.09 8.92 -12.23
CA VAL A 13 25.86 7.88 -11.53
C VAL A 13 26.49 8.43 -10.24
N ALA A 14 26.89 9.70 -10.21
CA ALA A 14 27.38 10.36 -8.99
C ALA A 14 26.26 10.63 -7.96
N LEU A 15 25.03 10.89 -8.39
CA LEU A 15 23.87 10.99 -7.49
C LEU A 15 23.45 9.62 -6.92
N LEU A 16 23.63 8.54 -7.65
CA LEU A 16 23.45 7.17 -7.17
C LEU A 16 24.65 6.69 -6.33
N GLY A 17 25.83 7.27 -6.51
CA GLY A 17 27.05 6.97 -5.74
C GLY A 17 27.19 7.75 -4.44
N PHE A 18 26.34 8.77 -4.19
CA PHE A 18 26.19 9.44 -2.91
C PHE A 18 25.10 8.80 -2.05
N LEU A 19 25.02 7.47 -2.02
CA LEU A 19 24.56 6.80 -0.82
C LEU A 19 25.65 7.07 0.22
N PRO A 20 25.37 7.82 1.29
CA PRO A 20 26.42 8.21 2.21
C PRO A 20 26.99 6.95 2.84
N ALA A 21 28.31 6.79 2.72
CA ALA A 21 29.09 5.82 3.51
C ALA A 21 28.86 6.01 5.03
N GLY A 22 28.09 7.04 5.44
CA GLY A 22 27.59 7.27 6.78
C GLY A 22 26.49 6.34 7.24
N LEU A 23 25.77 5.65 6.32
CA LEU A 23 24.78 4.64 6.74
C LEU A 23 25.42 3.34 7.20
N ALA A 24 26.60 3.00 6.68
CA ALA A 24 27.35 1.84 7.15
C ALA A 24 28.09 2.07 8.50
N ALA A 25 28.29 3.33 8.91
CA ALA A 25 28.95 3.65 10.17
C ALA A 25 28.01 3.68 11.40
N GLN A 26 26.70 3.58 11.17
CA GLN A 26 25.70 3.55 12.23
C GLN A 26 25.32 2.13 12.66
N GLU A 27 25.76 1.11 11.92
CA GLU A 27 25.50 -0.30 12.25
C GLU A 27 26.39 -0.88 13.36
N SER A 28 27.44 -0.17 13.82
CA SER A 28 28.42 -0.77 14.73
C SER A 28 28.19 -0.52 16.22
N ASN A 29 27.11 0.18 16.61
CA ASN A 29 26.78 0.44 18.03
C ASN A 29 25.26 0.49 18.30
N GLN A 30 24.47 -0.28 17.59
CA GLN A 30 23.10 -0.49 18.01
C GLN A 30 23.06 -1.67 18.98
N ASP A 31 23.15 -1.36 20.26
CA ASP A 31 22.47 -2.16 21.26
C ASP A 31 21.05 -2.45 20.75
N SER A 32 20.67 -3.71 20.79
CA SER A 32 19.46 -4.34 20.30
C SER A 32 18.14 -3.85 20.93
N ASN A 33 18.05 -2.55 21.26
CA ASN A 33 16.88 -1.85 21.72
C ASN A 33 16.30 -0.93 20.63
N GLN A 34 16.19 -1.40 19.38
CA GLN A 34 15.19 -0.80 18.51
C GLN A 34 13.82 -1.18 19.07
N ASP A 35 13.22 -0.18 19.68
CA ASP A 35 11.92 -0.26 20.31
C ASP A 35 10.83 -0.41 19.22
N ASN A 36 10.67 -1.64 18.72
CA ASN A 36 9.61 -2.04 17.77
C ASN A 36 8.29 -2.30 18.51
N THR A 37 8.01 -1.52 19.55
CA THR A 37 6.82 -1.71 20.38
C THR A 37 5.50 -1.59 19.63
N GLY A 38 5.52 -0.99 18.44
CA GLY A 38 4.36 -0.88 17.55
C GLY A 38 4.16 -2.03 16.57
N TYR A 39 5.15 -2.91 16.38
CA TYR A 39 5.06 -3.99 15.39
C TYR A 39 4.01 -5.04 15.78
N GLY A 40 3.09 -5.37 14.84
CA GLY A 40 2.01 -6.32 15.09
C GLY A 40 0.93 -5.83 16.06
N THR A 41 0.91 -4.55 16.43
CA THR A 41 -0.08 -3.98 17.35
C THR A 41 -1.15 -3.14 16.67
N THR A 42 -1.07 -2.97 15.35
CA THR A 42 -2.08 -2.27 14.54
C THR A 42 -3.13 -3.23 14.00
N ALA A 43 -4.34 -2.72 13.78
CA ALA A 43 -5.40 -3.43 13.08
C ALA A 43 -5.45 -2.97 11.62
N ALA A 44 -6.20 -3.70 10.79
CA ALA A 44 -6.49 -3.34 9.40
C ALA A 44 -5.23 -3.11 8.53
N GLU A 45 -4.18 -3.92 8.69
CA GLU A 45 -2.95 -3.88 7.89
C GLU A 45 -3.21 -4.03 6.37
N PHE A 46 -4.36 -4.56 5.97
CA PHE A 46 -4.78 -4.63 4.56
C PHE A 46 -4.91 -3.25 3.89
N LEU A 47 -5.00 -2.17 4.66
CA LEU A 47 -4.94 -0.80 4.16
C LEU A 47 -3.58 -0.42 3.55
N LEU A 48 -2.53 -1.21 3.80
CA LEU A 48 -1.18 -1.03 3.24
C LEU A 48 -0.96 -1.82 1.94
N PHE A 49 -1.91 -2.65 1.53
CA PHE A 49 -1.83 -3.43 0.31
C PHE A 49 -2.03 -2.50 -0.90
N GLY A 50 -1.18 -2.60 -1.92
CA GLY A 50 -1.21 -1.67 -3.04
C GLY A 50 -2.48 -1.76 -3.90
N ALA A 51 -2.98 -0.64 -4.35
CA ALA A 51 -4.06 -0.54 -5.32
C ALA A 51 -3.49 -0.41 -6.73
N GLY A 52 -3.68 -1.44 -7.56
CA GLY A 52 -3.22 -1.44 -8.95
C GLY A 52 -1.78 -1.92 -9.15
N ALA A 53 -1.60 -2.70 -10.22
CA ALA A 53 -0.33 -3.30 -10.59
C ALA A 53 0.76 -2.26 -10.87
N ARG A 54 0.40 -1.10 -11.46
CA ARG A 54 1.37 -0.03 -11.75
C ARG A 54 2.08 0.48 -10.49
N GLY A 55 1.32 0.78 -9.44
CA GLY A 55 1.89 1.27 -8.18
C GLY A 55 2.71 0.20 -7.46
N VAL A 56 2.28 -1.07 -7.52
CA VAL A 56 3.01 -2.21 -6.95
C VAL A 56 4.32 -2.45 -7.69
N ALA A 57 4.33 -2.43 -9.04
CA ALA A 57 5.54 -2.59 -9.84
C ALA A 57 6.59 -1.49 -9.60
N LEU A 58 6.17 -0.34 -9.05
CA LEU A 58 7.03 0.77 -8.65
C LEU A 58 7.37 0.76 -7.14
N GLY A 59 7.12 -0.36 -6.45
CA GLY A 59 7.47 -0.55 -5.05
C GLY A 59 6.75 0.41 -4.09
N GLY A 60 5.63 1.00 -4.56
CA GLY A 60 4.96 2.08 -3.84
C GLY A 60 5.58 3.46 -4.03
N ALA A 61 6.75 3.63 -4.68
CA ALA A 61 7.32 4.95 -5.02
C ALA A 61 6.49 5.69 -6.08
N TYR A 62 5.18 5.68 -5.92
CA TYR A 62 4.19 6.05 -6.92
C TYR A 62 3.41 7.34 -6.61
N PRO A 63 3.32 7.83 -5.36
CA PRO A 63 2.45 8.97 -5.01
C PRO A 63 2.68 10.24 -5.83
N ALA A 64 3.92 10.49 -6.28
CA ALA A 64 4.27 11.68 -7.05
C ALA A 64 3.78 11.65 -8.52
N ILE A 65 3.44 10.45 -9.06
CA ILE A 65 3.00 10.28 -10.45
C ILE A 65 1.64 9.60 -10.61
N SER A 66 0.95 9.33 -9.51
CA SER A 66 -0.41 8.76 -9.55
C SER A 66 -1.40 9.81 -10.05
N THR A 67 -1.83 9.69 -11.33
CA THR A 67 -2.73 10.64 -12.01
C THR A 67 -3.88 9.94 -12.72
N ASP A 68 -4.26 8.76 -12.22
CA ASP A 68 -5.39 7.94 -12.65
C ASP A 68 -6.25 7.56 -11.43
N ALA A 69 -7.23 6.69 -11.56
CA ALA A 69 -8.10 6.30 -10.46
C ALA A 69 -7.34 5.70 -9.24
N SER A 70 -6.12 5.16 -9.42
CA SER A 70 -5.30 4.68 -8.30
C SER A 70 -4.79 5.80 -7.38
N ALA A 71 -4.85 7.07 -7.84
CA ALA A 71 -4.54 8.22 -7.00
C ALA A 71 -5.43 8.28 -5.74
N LEU A 72 -6.67 7.80 -5.82
CA LEU A 72 -7.58 7.73 -4.68
C LEU A 72 -6.99 6.97 -3.49
N TYR A 73 -6.12 5.99 -3.77
CA TYR A 73 -5.42 5.19 -2.78
C TYR A 73 -4.03 5.74 -2.44
N TYR A 74 -3.20 6.06 -3.46
CA TYR A 74 -1.78 6.39 -3.26
C TYR A 74 -1.54 7.84 -2.84
N ASN A 75 -2.28 8.78 -3.44
CA ASN A 75 -2.17 10.21 -3.15
C ASN A 75 -3.43 10.94 -3.65
N PRO A 76 -4.36 11.31 -2.77
CA PRO A 76 -5.59 11.96 -3.19
C PRO A 76 -5.37 13.21 -4.06
N ALA A 77 -4.27 13.95 -3.85
CA ALA A 77 -3.96 15.13 -4.67
C ALA A 77 -3.73 14.80 -6.15
N GLY A 78 -3.25 13.59 -6.46
CA GLY A 78 -3.04 13.14 -7.83
C GLY A 78 -4.33 13.05 -8.65
N ALA A 79 -5.46 12.82 -7.99
CA ALA A 79 -6.77 12.80 -8.64
C ALA A 79 -7.15 14.16 -9.26
N ALA A 80 -6.68 15.30 -8.69
CA ALA A 80 -6.90 16.63 -9.26
C ALA A 80 -6.18 16.85 -10.60
N LEU A 81 -5.23 15.98 -10.95
CA LEU A 81 -4.45 16.10 -12.20
C LEU A 81 -5.03 15.24 -13.33
N MET A 82 -6.15 14.59 -13.09
CA MET A 82 -6.83 13.75 -14.08
C MET A 82 -7.51 14.64 -15.13
N SER A 83 -7.29 14.31 -16.41
CA SER A 83 -7.89 15.05 -17.53
C SER A 83 -9.25 14.51 -17.98
N ARG A 84 -9.61 13.30 -17.55
CA ARG A 84 -10.85 12.58 -17.91
C ARG A 84 -11.35 11.71 -16.75
N PRO A 85 -12.63 11.35 -16.71
CA PRO A 85 -13.11 10.34 -15.79
C PRO A 85 -12.35 9.03 -15.96
N SER A 86 -12.13 8.31 -14.88
CA SER A 86 -11.39 7.05 -14.88
C SER A 86 -11.97 6.09 -13.87
N ALA A 87 -12.04 4.82 -14.25
CA ALA A 87 -12.35 3.71 -13.37
C ALA A 87 -11.23 2.67 -13.44
N MET A 88 -10.97 2.00 -12.32
CA MET A 88 -9.95 0.97 -12.22
C MET A 88 -10.40 -0.15 -11.29
N VAL A 89 -10.07 -1.37 -11.66
CA VAL A 89 -10.25 -2.56 -10.82
C VAL A 89 -8.94 -3.32 -10.78
N SER A 90 -8.54 -3.75 -9.60
CA SER A 90 -7.35 -4.55 -9.38
C SER A 90 -7.64 -5.70 -8.45
N THR A 91 -7.04 -6.87 -8.73
CA THR A 91 -7.15 -8.04 -7.88
C THR A 91 -5.85 -8.84 -7.88
N TYR A 92 -5.56 -9.49 -6.76
CA TYR A 92 -4.47 -10.43 -6.65
C TYR A 92 -4.72 -11.43 -5.50
N GLU A 93 -4.09 -12.57 -5.63
CA GLU A 93 -4.04 -13.57 -4.57
C GLU A 93 -2.85 -13.26 -3.67
N TYR A 94 -3.13 -13.21 -2.39
CA TYR A 94 -2.15 -13.01 -1.33
C TYR A 94 -1.83 -14.37 -0.69
N VAL A 95 -1.11 -14.39 0.41
CA VAL A 95 -0.75 -15.64 1.11
C VAL A 95 -1.97 -16.36 1.67
N ALA A 96 -1.87 -17.68 1.84
CA ALA A 96 -2.89 -18.55 2.46
C ALA A 96 -4.28 -18.41 1.79
N ASP A 97 -4.32 -18.40 0.46
CA ASP A 97 -5.54 -18.32 -0.35
C ASP A 97 -6.41 -17.09 -0.06
N THR A 98 -5.85 -16.05 0.58
CA THR A 98 -6.54 -14.77 0.75
C THR A 98 -6.49 -13.98 -0.56
N ARG A 99 -7.55 -13.23 -0.82
CA ARG A 99 -7.65 -12.38 -2.02
C ARG A 99 -7.86 -10.94 -1.63
N TYR A 100 -7.03 -10.08 -2.19
CA TYR A 100 -7.27 -8.64 -2.15
C TYR A 100 -7.85 -8.17 -3.47
N SER A 101 -8.87 -7.32 -3.37
CA SER A 101 -9.47 -6.64 -4.52
C SER A 101 -9.70 -5.18 -4.20
N TRP A 102 -9.46 -4.33 -5.18
CA TRP A 102 -9.66 -2.89 -5.07
C TRP A 102 -10.33 -2.37 -6.33
N ALA A 103 -11.25 -1.43 -6.14
CA ALA A 103 -11.88 -0.69 -7.23
C ALA A 103 -11.99 0.79 -6.87
N GLY A 104 -11.79 1.64 -7.86
CA GLY A 104 -11.92 3.08 -7.73
C GLY A 104 -12.47 3.73 -8.99
N VAL A 105 -13.21 4.83 -8.79
CA VAL A 105 -13.73 5.66 -9.88
C VAL A 105 -13.56 7.13 -9.50
N ALA A 106 -13.16 7.95 -10.46
CA ALA A 106 -12.92 9.37 -10.26
C ALA A 106 -13.47 10.19 -11.43
N PHE A 107 -14.07 11.33 -11.09
CA PHE A 107 -14.75 12.24 -12.01
C PHE A 107 -14.20 13.66 -11.85
N PRO A 108 -13.38 14.16 -12.78
CA PRO A 108 -13.04 15.57 -12.86
C PRO A 108 -14.26 16.41 -13.20
N PHE A 109 -14.41 17.55 -12.52
CA PHE A 109 -15.46 18.55 -12.78
C PHE A 109 -14.90 19.96 -12.63
N SER A 110 -15.71 21.00 -12.73
CA SER A 110 -15.28 22.40 -12.69
C SER A 110 -14.17 22.74 -13.70
N GLY A 111 -14.30 22.25 -14.93
CA GLY A 111 -13.28 22.46 -15.96
C GLY A 111 -11.97 21.69 -15.70
N GLY A 112 -12.01 20.62 -14.92
CA GLY A 112 -10.85 19.78 -14.61
C GLY A 112 -10.02 20.25 -13.41
N THR A 113 -10.47 21.30 -12.68
CA THR A 113 -9.73 21.81 -11.51
C THR A 113 -10.03 21.04 -10.23
N THR A 114 -11.16 20.35 -10.16
CA THR A 114 -11.57 19.58 -8.97
C THR A 114 -12.04 18.20 -9.40
N THR A 115 -11.70 17.18 -8.63
CA THR A 115 -12.07 15.78 -8.87
C THR A 115 -12.73 15.20 -7.64
N PHE A 116 -13.86 14.55 -7.85
CA PHE A 116 -14.50 13.69 -6.87
C PHE A 116 -14.21 12.24 -7.21
N GLY A 117 -13.92 11.42 -6.19
CA GLY A 117 -13.65 10.00 -6.37
C GLY A 117 -14.27 9.14 -5.28
N ALA A 118 -14.50 7.89 -5.62
CA ALA A 118 -14.94 6.86 -4.68
C ALA A 118 -14.10 5.60 -4.88
N GLN A 119 -13.80 4.90 -3.79
CA GLN A 119 -13.01 3.67 -3.81
C GLN A 119 -13.52 2.67 -2.79
N ILE A 120 -13.25 1.40 -3.06
CA ILE A 120 -13.49 0.29 -2.17
C ILE A 120 -12.33 -0.69 -2.27
N GLY A 121 -11.90 -1.25 -1.14
CA GLY A 121 -10.92 -2.33 -1.09
C GLY A 121 -11.38 -3.40 -0.12
N THR A 122 -11.09 -4.65 -0.44
CA THR A 122 -11.45 -5.79 0.39
C THR A 122 -10.34 -6.83 0.40
N LEU A 123 -10.07 -7.40 1.57
CA LEU A 123 -9.22 -8.57 1.78
C LEU A 123 -10.03 -9.63 2.50
N GLY A 124 -9.95 -10.88 2.05
CA GLY A 124 -10.62 -11.96 2.72
C GLY A 124 -10.36 -13.31 2.09
N PHE A 125 -10.87 -14.32 2.74
CA PHE A 125 -10.91 -15.68 2.24
C PHE A 125 -12.33 -16.24 2.38
N GLY A 126 -12.62 -17.28 1.59
CA GLY A 126 -13.90 -17.97 1.64
C GLY A 126 -14.13 -18.72 2.96
N TYR A 127 -15.29 -19.35 3.08
CA TYR A 127 -15.64 -20.10 4.28
C TYR A 127 -14.67 -21.25 4.53
N GLN A 128 -14.09 -21.25 5.73
CA GLN A 128 -13.22 -22.30 6.25
C GLN A 128 -13.96 -23.12 7.29
N PRO A 129 -13.77 -24.46 7.33
CA PRO A 129 -14.37 -25.29 8.36
C PRO A 129 -13.69 -25.05 9.72
N VAL A 130 -14.48 -25.17 10.78
CA VAL A 130 -13.98 -25.09 12.16
C VAL A 130 -13.62 -26.49 12.63
N TYR A 131 -12.37 -26.67 13.07
CA TYR A 131 -11.83 -27.88 13.69
C TYR A 131 -11.57 -27.62 15.16
N THR A 132 -11.84 -28.63 16.00
CA THR A 132 -11.51 -28.60 17.43
C THR A 132 -10.73 -29.88 17.82
N ALA A 133 -10.09 -29.86 18.98
CA ALA A 133 -9.40 -31.05 19.48
C ALA A 133 -10.35 -32.25 19.64
N ASP A 134 -11.61 -32.00 19.99
CA ASP A 134 -12.63 -33.04 20.18
C ASP A 134 -13.28 -33.45 18.84
N GLN A 135 -13.19 -32.64 17.80
CA GLN A 135 -13.77 -32.88 16.47
C GLN A 135 -12.75 -32.56 15.37
N PRO A 136 -11.71 -33.43 15.21
CA PRO A 136 -10.64 -33.19 14.25
C PRO A 136 -11.10 -33.32 12.80
N ASP A 137 -12.22 -33.95 12.51
CA ASP A 137 -12.84 -34.07 11.19
C ASP A 137 -13.75 -32.86 10.85
N GLY A 138 -13.89 -31.91 11.77
CA GLY A 138 -14.68 -30.69 11.63
C GLY A 138 -15.96 -30.71 12.48
N THR A 139 -16.31 -29.53 13.00
CA THR A 139 -17.51 -29.29 13.80
C THR A 139 -18.79 -29.14 12.98
N GLY A 140 -18.67 -29.05 11.65
CA GLY A 140 -19.75 -28.63 10.75
C GLY A 140 -19.98 -27.12 10.69
N ALA A 141 -19.44 -26.34 11.64
CA ALA A 141 -19.44 -24.90 11.59
C ALA A 141 -18.40 -24.36 10.57
N ARG A 142 -18.61 -23.14 10.09
CA ARG A 142 -17.71 -22.45 9.16
C ARG A 142 -17.50 -21.02 9.63
N TYR A 143 -16.33 -20.48 9.34
CA TYR A 143 -16.02 -19.06 9.55
C TYR A 143 -15.42 -18.44 8.29
N SER A 144 -15.49 -17.14 8.19
CA SER A 144 -14.82 -16.36 7.13
C SER A 144 -14.21 -15.10 7.72
N VAL A 145 -13.19 -14.57 7.05
CA VAL A 145 -12.61 -13.26 7.35
C VAL A 145 -12.85 -12.35 6.18
N ASN A 146 -13.34 -11.15 6.44
CA ASN A 146 -13.57 -10.13 5.44
C ASN A 146 -13.25 -8.76 6.04
N GLN A 147 -12.19 -8.15 5.53
CA GLN A 147 -11.76 -6.81 5.86
C GLN A 147 -12.10 -5.90 4.68
N THR A 148 -12.79 -4.82 4.91
CA THR A 148 -13.27 -3.93 3.84
C THR A 148 -13.07 -2.48 4.23
N PHE A 149 -12.67 -1.64 3.28
CA PHE A 149 -12.79 -0.19 3.42
C PHE A 149 -13.51 0.41 2.23
N ALA A 150 -14.22 1.51 2.48
CA ALA A 150 -14.78 2.37 1.45
C ALA A 150 -14.32 3.80 1.70
N GLY A 151 -14.02 4.55 0.65
CA GLY A 151 -13.49 5.91 0.75
C GLY A 151 -14.09 6.85 -0.28
N LEU A 152 -14.25 8.12 0.12
CA LEU A 152 -14.65 9.22 -0.75
C LEU A 152 -13.52 10.26 -0.76
N THR A 153 -13.15 10.71 -1.94
CA THR A 153 -12.05 11.63 -2.17
C THR A 153 -12.53 12.92 -2.80
N LEU A 154 -12.00 14.03 -2.32
CA LEU A 154 -12.10 15.33 -2.96
C LEU A 154 -10.70 15.89 -3.17
N ALA A 155 -10.36 16.23 -4.40
CA ALA A 155 -9.06 16.78 -4.75
C ALA A 155 -9.22 18.03 -5.62
N SER A 156 -8.33 18.99 -5.45
CA SER A 156 -8.37 20.23 -6.22
C SER A 156 -6.98 20.71 -6.63
N ASN A 157 -6.93 21.29 -7.81
CA ASN A 157 -5.77 21.96 -8.37
C ASN A 157 -5.85 23.44 -7.99
N PHE A 158 -4.95 23.90 -7.14
CA PHE A 158 -4.93 25.29 -6.65
C PHE A 158 -4.09 26.21 -7.53
N SER A 159 -3.15 25.63 -8.26
CA SER A 159 -2.33 26.33 -9.26
C SER A 159 -1.72 25.33 -10.24
N ASP A 160 -1.09 25.81 -11.30
CA ASP A 160 -0.37 24.98 -12.29
C ASP A 160 0.73 24.08 -11.66
N ARG A 161 1.11 24.39 -10.42
CA ARG A 161 2.22 23.69 -9.73
C ARG A 161 1.81 22.95 -8.46
N PHE A 162 0.60 23.19 -7.95
CA PHE A 162 0.20 22.67 -6.66
C PHE A 162 -1.23 22.14 -6.66
N SER A 163 -1.38 20.90 -6.24
CA SER A 163 -2.66 20.28 -5.96
C SER A 163 -2.68 19.67 -4.56
N ALA A 164 -3.86 19.55 -3.99
CA ALA A 164 -4.10 18.90 -2.72
C ALA A 164 -5.40 18.09 -2.78
N GLY A 165 -5.50 17.08 -1.91
CA GLY A 165 -6.68 16.23 -1.82
C GLY A 165 -6.85 15.64 -0.44
N ILE A 166 -8.08 15.27 -0.15
CA ILE A 166 -8.48 14.60 1.09
C ILE A 166 -9.36 13.40 0.76
N THR A 167 -9.18 12.30 1.49
CA THR A 167 -10.04 11.11 1.44
C THR A 167 -10.57 10.82 2.82
N GLY A 168 -11.89 10.64 2.95
CA GLY A 168 -12.51 10.07 4.15
C GLY A 168 -12.79 8.59 3.92
N LYS A 169 -12.43 7.74 4.88
CA LYS A 169 -12.59 6.28 4.82
C LYS A 169 -13.42 5.74 5.98
N VAL A 170 -14.19 4.70 5.68
CA VAL A 170 -14.81 3.81 6.68
C VAL A 170 -14.18 2.44 6.51
N ILE A 171 -13.73 1.86 7.60
CA ILE A 171 -13.08 0.54 7.65
C ILE A 171 -13.95 -0.39 8.47
N ALA A 172 -14.26 -1.57 7.94
CA ALA A 172 -14.94 -2.65 8.61
C ALA A 172 -14.04 -3.89 8.60
N ASP A 173 -13.75 -4.41 9.77
CA ASP A 173 -12.88 -5.56 9.97
C ASP A 173 -13.68 -6.68 10.65
N ASN A 174 -14.03 -7.73 9.88
CA ASN A 174 -14.81 -8.86 10.33
C ASN A 174 -13.91 -10.11 10.39
N LEU A 175 -13.65 -10.59 11.59
CA LEU A 175 -12.78 -11.72 11.90
C LEU A 175 -13.62 -12.88 12.46
N GLY A 176 -14.38 -13.56 11.59
CA GLY A 176 -15.36 -14.55 12.01
C GLY A 176 -16.49 -13.91 12.81
N ASP A 177 -16.66 -14.33 14.08
CA ASP A 177 -17.71 -13.84 14.97
C ASP A 177 -17.26 -12.63 15.81
N ALA A 178 -16.13 -12.02 15.49
CA ALA A 178 -15.68 -10.74 16.03
C ALA A 178 -15.61 -9.67 14.93
N SER A 179 -16.02 -8.45 15.24
CA SER A 179 -15.98 -7.35 14.28
C SER A 179 -15.59 -6.03 14.93
N GLY A 180 -15.00 -5.15 14.12
CA GLY A 180 -14.63 -3.81 14.51
C GLY A 180 -14.79 -2.83 13.36
N THR A 181 -14.96 -1.55 13.68
CA THR A 181 -15.10 -0.47 12.69
C THR A 181 -14.26 0.71 13.08
N ALA A 182 -13.68 1.38 12.08
CA ALA A 182 -12.94 2.63 12.25
C ALA A 182 -13.23 3.63 11.14
N PHE A 183 -12.88 4.90 11.42
CA PHE A 183 -12.88 5.99 10.44
C PHE A 183 -11.46 6.48 10.27
N ALA A 184 -11.09 6.84 9.04
CA ALA A 184 -9.78 7.40 8.74
C ALA A 184 -9.85 8.54 7.73
N LEU A 185 -8.83 9.38 7.74
CA LEU A 185 -8.60 10.45 6.78
C LEU A 185 -7.24 10.26 6.12
N ASP A 186 -7.19 10.52 4.82
CA ASP A 186 -5.94 10.68 4.08
C ASP A 186 -5.82 12.11 3.58
N PHE A 187 -4.61 12.63 3.64
CA PHE A 187 -4.26 13.93 3.09
C PHE A 187 -3.12 13.75 2.08
N GLY A 188 -3.24 14.38 0.94
CA GLY A 188 -2.21 14.35 -0.07
C GLY A 188 -1.94 15.72 -0.64
N THR A 189 -0.69 15.94 -1.04
CA THR A 189 -0.28 17.10 -1.83
C THR A 189 0.58 16.64 -2.99
N ASN A 190 0.58 17.43 -4.05
CA ASN A 190 1.46 17.22 -5.19
C ASN A 190 2.00 18.58 -5.67
N PHE A 191 3.31 18.68 -5.85
CA PHE A 191 3.99 19.86 -6.32
C PHE A 191 4.80 19.53 -7.57
N HIS A 192 4.60 20.34 -8.61
CA HIS A 192 5.24 20.19 -9.91
C HIS A 192 6.23 21.34 -10.15
N ALA A 193 7.43 21.00 -10.57
CA ALA A 193 8.47 21.95 -10.94
C ALA A 193 9.23 21.46 -12.18
N SER A 194 10.19 22.22 -12.60
CA SER A 194 11.13 21.84 -13.66
C SER A 194 12.54 22.06 -13.17
N LEU A 195 13.39 21.05 -13.37
CA LEU A 195 14.82 21.09 -13.07
C LEU A 195 15.58 20.77 -14.36
N ASN A 196 16.42 21.69 -14.84
CA ASN A 196 17.15 21.55 -16.10
C ASN A 196 16.26 21.22 -17.32
N ASN A 197 15.07 21.83 -17.41
CA ASN A 197 14.04 21.59 -18.40
C ASN A 197 13.39 20.19 -18.35
N HIS A 198 13.64 19.41 -17.31
CA HIS A 198 12.98 18.13 -17.06
C HIS A 198 11.95 18.28 -15.94
N PRO A 199 10.76 17.66 -16.05
CA PRO A 199 9.77 17.66 -15.00
C PRO A 199 10.30 16.98 -13.72
N ILE A 200 10.07 17.63 -12.59
CA ILE A 200 10.27 17.07 -11.25
C ILE A 200 8.99 17.23 -10.45
N LYS A 201 8.62 16.21 -9.70
CA LYS A 201 7.38 16.16 -8.93
C LYS A 201 7.68 15.71 -7.52
N PHE A 202 7.02 16.35 -6.56
CA PHE A 202 7.09 16.01 -5.15
C PHE A 202 5.69 15.71 -4.66
N ALA A 203 5.56 14.72 -3.80
CA ALA A 203 4.30 14.40 -3.12
C ALA A 203 4.54 14.20 -1.63
N PHE A 204 3.61 14.69 -0.83
CA PHE A 204 3.52 14.40 0.60
C PHE A 204 2.17 13.76 0.85
N VAL A 205 2.16 12.64 1.55
CA VAL A 205 0.94 11.90 1.87
C VAL A 205 0.94 11.51 3.33
N LEU A 206 -0.15 11.77 4.02
CA LEU A 206 -0.48 11.24 5.32
C LEU A 206 -1.73 10.39 5.16
N ALA A 207 -1.62 9.08 5.31
CA ALA A 207 -2.70 8.15 5.08
C ALA A 207 -3.10 7.39 6.36
N ASN A 208 -4.37 6.99 6.42
CA ASN A 208 -4.96 6.20 7.48
C ASN A 208 -4.88 6.86 8.87
N LEU A 209 -4.90 8.20 8.94
CA LEU A 209 -5.01 8.92 10.20
C LEU A 209 -6.44 8.78 10.73
N GLY A 210 -6.66 8.01 11.78
CA GLY A 210 -8.03 7.70 12.18
C GLY A 210 -8.22 7.22 13.61
N THR A 211 -9.42 6.68 13.85
CA THR A 211 -9.80 6.11 15.14
C THR A 211 -9.21 4.72 15.30
N ASN A 212 -9.08 4.27 16.55
CA ASN A 212 -8.69 2.90 16.82
C ASN A 212 -9.87 1.93 16.53
N ILE A 213 -9.53 0.70 16.18
CA ILE A 213 -10.47 -0.41 16.09
C ILE A 213 -10.57 -1.11 17.45
N LYS A 214 -11.80 -1.34 17.86
CA LYS A 214 -12.13 -2.17 19.01
C LYS A 214 -13.05 -3.27 18.54
N TYR A 215 -12.68 -4.51 18.84
CA TYR A 215 -13.48 -5.65 18.44
C TYR A 215 -14.54 -5.99 19.48
N SER A 216 -15.68 -6.46 18.98
CA SER A 216 -16.81 -6.99 19.75
C SER A 216 -17.43 -8.15 18.98
N GLY A 217 -18.14 -9.05 19.66
CA GLY A 217 -18.82 -10.19 19.04
C GLY A 217 -18.77 -11.44 19.89
N ASP A 218 -19.43 -12.50 19.40
CA ASP A 218 -19.60 -13.75 20.14
C ASP A 218 -18.31 -14.53 20.33
N ALA A 219 -17.31 -14.31 19.45
CA ALA A 219 -15.97 -14.89 19.61
C ALA A 219 -15.27 -14.47 20.92
N LEU A 220 -15.72 -13.39 21.55
CA LEU A 220 -15.17 -12.89 22.82
C LEU A 220 -15.95 -13.38 24.04
N ASN A 221 -17.02 -14.15 23.86
CA ASN A 221 -17.78 -14.72 24.96
C ASN A 221 -16.96 -15.84 25.64
N ALA A 222 -16.95 -15.82 26.96
CA ALA A 222 -16.20 -16.78 27.77
C ALA A 222 -16.98 -17.18 29.03
N GLY A 223 -16.79 -18.43 29.44
CA GLY A 223 -17.23 -18.87 30.78
C GLY A 223 -16.20 -18.41 31.82
N ILE A 224 -16.58 -17.53 32.73
CA ILE A 224 -15.71 -17.06 33.81
C ILE A 224 -15.88 -17.98 35.01
N PRO A 225 -14.82 -18.73 35.43
CA PRO A 225 -14.91 -19.58 36.62
C PRO A 225 -15.12 -18.65 37.86
N ARG A 226 -15.99 -19.10 38.77
CA ARG A 226 -16.14 -18.43 40.04
C ARG A 226 -14.85 -18.59 40.87
N VAL A 227 -14.30 -17.48 41.35
CA VAL A 227 -13.23 -17.51 42.33
C VAL A 227 -13.86 -17.65 43.70
N PRO A 228 -13.58 -18.71 44.47
CA PRO A 228 -14.08 -18.86 45.84
C PRO A 228 -13.61 -17.71 46.72
N LEU A 229 -14.43 -17.25 47.62
CA LEU A 229 -14.01 -16.28 48.64
C LEU A 229 -13.10 -16.95 49.68
N PRO A 230 -12.20 -16.21 50.35
CA PRO A 230 -11.38 -16.80 51.40
C PRO A 230 -12.23 -17.45 52.48
N GLY A 231 -12.08 -18.76 52.65
CA GLY A 231 -12.84 -19.58 53.65
C GLY A 231 -14.10 -20.25 53.07
N GLU A 232 -14.40 -20.12 51.77
CA GLU A 232 -15.38 -20.93 51.06
C GLU A 232 -14.71 -22.23 50.58
N ASP A 233 -15.41 -23.38 50.77
CA ASP A 233 -15.03 -24.64 50.14
C ASP A 233 -15.18 -24.53 48.61
N GLU A 234 -14.27 -25.15 47.84
CA GLU A 234 -14.37 -25.26 46.39
C GLU A 234 -15.62 -26.04 46.00
N VAL A 235 -16.72 -25.31 45.78
CA VAL A 235 -17.94 -25.94 45.23
C VAL A 235 -17.84 -25.88 43.71
N PRO A 236 -17.95 -27.02 42.99
CA PRO A 236 -18.06 -27.05 41.55
C PRO A 236 -19.23 -26.15 41.13
N SER A 237 -18.93 -24.99 40.57
CA SER A 237 -19.93 -24.05 40.04
C SER A 237 -19.80 -23.96 38.52
N LEU A 238 -20.95 -23.90 37.85
CA LEU A 238 -20.95 -23.61 36.42
C LEU A 238 -20.29 -22.26 36.16
N PRO A 239 -19.41 -22.13 35.14
CA PRO A 239 -18.83 -20.87 34.74
C PRO A 239 -19.96 -19.85 34.46
N GLN A 240 -19.78 -18.63 34.94
CA GLN A 240 -20.72 -17.55 34.65
C GLN A 240 -20.43 -16.98 33.25
N PRO A 241 -21.47 -16.65 32.47
CA PRO A 241 -21.27 -16.01 31.17
C PRO A 241 -20.60 -14.66 31.35
N GLY A 242 -19.52 -14.46 30.61
CA GLY A 242 -18.78 -13.20 30.56
C GLY A 242 -18.27 -12.94 29.15
N GLN A 243 -17.69 -11.77 28.95
CA GLN A 243 -17.13 -11.39 27.66
C GLN A 243 -15.78 -10.71 27.86
N PHE A 244 -14.77 -11.15 27.08
CA PHE A 244 -13.49 -10.46 27.01
C PHE A 244 -13.65 -9.10 26.33
N ARG A 245 -12.91 -8.11 26.82
CA ARG A 245 -12.80 -6.80 26.16
C ARG A 245 -11.45 -6.73 25.45
N THR A 246 -11.47 -6.42 24.17
CA THR A 246 -10.23 -6.16 23.43
C THR A 246 -9.63 -4.81 23.83
N LYS A 247 -8.33 -4.69 23.64
CA LYS A 247 -7.66 -3.38 23.61
C LYS A 247 -8.12 -2.61 22.37
N ASP A 248 -7.81 -1.32 22.36
CA ASP A 248 -8.00 -0.45 21.21
C ASP A 248 -6.76 -0.58 20.31
N PHE A 249 -6.95 -0.99 19.05
CA PHE A 249 -5.88 -1.19 18.08
C PHE A 249 -5.84 0.01 17.12
N PRO A 250 -4.71 0.74 17.01
CA PRO A 250 -4.58 1.84 16.08
C PRO A 250 -4.59 1.35 14.63
N LEU A 251 -4.96 2.24 13.70
CA LEU A 251 -4.80 2.02 12.27
C LEU A 251 -3.32 2.18 11.84
N PRO A 252 -2.90 1.54 10.74
CA PRO A 252 -1.54 1.67 10.22
C PRO A 252 -1.36 3.04 9.52
N THR A 253 -1.23 4.09 10.33
CA THR A 253 -1.01 5.45 9.83
C THR A 253 0.34 5.53 9.14
N THR A 254 0.36 6.09 7.93
CA THR A 254 1.55 6.16 7.09
C THR A 254 1.82 7.60 6.66
N PHE A 255 3.05 8.05 6.86
CA PHE A 255 3.58 9.30 6.31
C PHE A 255 4.53 8.96 5.16
N ARG A 256 4.38 9.64 4.01
CA ARG A 256 5.17 9.39 2.80
C ARG A 256 5.65 10.68 2.18
N VAL A 257 6.89 10.64 1.69
CA VAL A 257 7.49 11.69 0.87
C VAL A 257 7.98 11.05 -0.41
N ALA A 258 7.39 11.41 -1.54
CA ALA A 258 7.75 10.84 -2.82
C ALA A 258 8.30 11.91 -3.77
N LEU A 259 9.27 11.49 -4.57
CA LEU A 259 9.94 12.27 -5.60
C LEU A 259 9.87 11.53 -6.93
N ALA A 260 9.60 12.24 -8.01
CA ALA A 260 9.73 11.70 -9.36
C ALA A 260 10.47 12.72 -10.25
N TYR A 261 11.40 12.20 -11.06
CA TYR A 261 12.16 12.99 -12.01
C TYR A 261 12.13 12.33 -13.39
N ASP A 262 11.68 13.08 -14.40
CA ASP A 262 11.63 12.59 -15.77
C ASP A 262 13.03 12.74 -16.41
N LEU A 263 13.81 11.67 -16.42
CA LEU A 263 15.16 11.61 -17.01
C LEU A 263 15.10 11.78 -18.53
N ILE A 264 14.06 11.20 -19.15
CA ILE A 264 13.71 11.39 -20.57
C ILE A 264 12.27 11.90 -20.59
N ALA A 265 12.07 13.05 -21.22
CA ALA A 265 10.76 13.67 -21.41
C ALA A 265 10.62 14.04 -22.91
N ALA A 266 10.43 13.01 -23.74
CA ALA A 266 10.14 13.19 -25.17
C ALA A 266 8.62 13.12 -25.40
N GLU A 267 8.16 13.56 -26.55
CA GLU A 267 6.74 13.65 -26.90
C GLU A 267 6.01 12.30 -26.80
N THR A 268 6.68 11.20 -27.16
CA THR A 268 6.08 9.86 -27.18
C THR A 268 6.72 8.87 -26.22
N SER A 269 7.79 9.27 -25.52
CA SER A 269 8.55 8.37 -24.63
C SER A 269 9.02 9.11 -23.39
N ARG A 270 8.83 8.51 -22.24
CA ARG A 270 9.23 9.05 -20.94
C ARG A 270 9.95 7.99 -20.12
N LEU A 271 11.08 8.34 -19.54
CA LEU A 271 11.75 7.56 -18.50
C LEU A 271 11.73 8.37 -17.20
N THR A 272 10.99 7.88 -16.23
CA THR A 272 10.86 8.51 -14.91
C THR A 272 11.60 7.69 -13.86
N MET A 273 12.43 8.35 -13.07
CA MET A 273 13.04 7.79 -11.86
C MET A 273 12.24 8.25 -10.64
N LEU A 274 12.02 7.35 -9.70
CA LEU A 274 11.17 7.56 -8.53
C LEU A 274 11.91 7.20 -7.26
N GLY A 275 11.64 7.96 -6.21
CA GLY A 275 12.08 7.68 -4.86
C GLY A 275 10.93 7.96 -3.88
N ASP A 276 10.81 7.15 -2.84
CA ASP A 276 9.80 7.31 -1.80
C ASP A 276 10.42 6.97 -0.45
N PHE A 277 10.17 7.81 0.52
CA PHE A 277 10.38 7.55 1.92
C PHE A 277 9.01 7.32 2.56
N ASN A 278 8.87 6.24 3.32
CA ASN A 278 7.66 5.97 4.07
C ASN A 278 7.98 5.65 5.54
N GLN A 279 7.17 6.19 6.42
CA GLN A 279 7.17 5.93 7.85
C GLN A 279 5.78 5.48 8.25
N MET A 280 5.70 4.30 8.84
CA MET A 280 4.45 3.73 9.38
C MET A 280 4.50 3.75 10.90
N THR A 281 3.33 3.81 11.54
CA THR A 281 3.24 3.72 13.01
C THR A 281 3.56 2.33 13.54
N SER A 282 3.38 1.31 12.70
CA SER A 282 3.53 -0.11 13.04
C SER A 282 4.86 -0.71 12.60
N ASN A 283 5.72 0.06 11.91
CA ASN A 283 6.96 -0.48 11.35
C ASN A 283 8.05 0.57 11.24
N SER A 284 9.29 0.13 11.04
CA SER A 284 10.43 0.99 10.76
C SER A 284 10.26 1.77 9.47
N ALA A 285 10.98 2.89 9.34
CA ALA A 285 11.01 3.68 8.11
C ALA A 285 11.53 2.86 6.94
N GLY A 286 10.88 2.98 5.79
CA GLY A 286 11.27 2.31 4.54
C GLY A 286 11.59 3.30 3.42
N PHE A 287 12.34 2.82 2.43
CA PHE A 287 12.65 3.55 1.21
C PHE A 287 12.30 2.69 0.00
N SER A 288 11.72 3.31 -1.02
CA SER A 288 11.45 2.64 -2.29
C SER A 288 12.09 3.43 -3.43
N PHE A 289 12.68 2.71 -4.37
CA PHE A 289 13.24 3.27 -5.59
C PHE A 289 12.60 2.56 -6.78
N GLY A 290 12.14 3.33 -7.76
CA GLY A 290 11.48 2.79 -8.93
C GLY A 290 11.89 3.48 -10.21
N SER A 291 11.65 2.81 -11.33
CA SER A 291 11.77 3.39 -12.65
C SER A 291 10.60 2.98 -13.54
N GLU A 292 10.09 3.91 -14.31
CA GLU A 292 9.06 3.66 -15.32
C GLU A 292 9.53 4.17 -16.67
N TRP A 293 9.59 3.28 -17.65
CA TRP A 293 9.71 3.65 -19.06
C TRP A 293 8.35 3.47 -19.73
N ALA A 294 7.77 4.57 -20.17
CA ALA A 294 6.47 4.59 -20.81
C ALA A 294 6.56 5.20 -22.21
N SER A 295 5.83 4.60 -23.14
CA SER A 295 5.61 5.13 -24.50
C SER A 295 4.13 5.25 -24.76
N SER A 296 3.68 6.42 -25.23
CA SER A 296 2.25 6.71 -25.39
C SER A 296 1.71 6.46 -26.80
N ARG A 297 2.57 6.33 -27.83
CA ARG A 297 2.13 6.13 -29.21
C ARG A 297 3.15 5.32 -29.99
N LEU A 298 2.97 4.00 -30.02
CA LEU A 298 3.79 3.11 -30.82
C LEU A 298 3.48 3.32 -32.32
N GLY A 299 4.47 3.83 -33.04
CA GLY A 299 4.36 4.01 -34.49
C GLY A 299 3.22 4.93 -34.95
N GLY A 300 2.77 5.88 -34.13
CA GLY A 300 1.65 6.78 -34.44
C GLY A 300 0.27 6.19 -34.20
N SER A 301 0.20 4.96 -33.67
CA SER A 301 -1.05 4.32 -33.26
C SER A 301 -1.55 4.85 -31.92
N GLY A 302 -2.77 4.48 -31.52
CA GLY A 302 -3.31 4.73 -30.17
C GLY A 302 -2.73 3.81 -29.08
N PHE A 303 -1.86 2.86 -29.43
CA PHE A 303 -1.26 1.94 -28.45
C PHE A 303 -0.05 2.54 -27.75
N GLY A 304 0.01 2.31 -26.46
CA GLY A 304 1.17 2.62 -25.61
C GLY A 304 1.56 1.44 -24.75
N PHE A 305 2.74 1.51 -24.15
CA PHE A 305 3.20 0.53 -23.18
C PHE A 305 3.94 1.20 -22.02
N GLY A 306 4.08 0.49 -20.91
CA GLY A 306 4.91 0.85 -19.78
C GLY A 306 5.69 -0.35 -19.29
N LEU A 307 6.99 -0.16 -19.00
CA LEU A 307 7.83 -1.13 -18.30
C LEU A 307 8.27 -0.52 -16.98
N ARG A 308 8.24 -1.31 -15.92
CA ARG A 308 8.45 -0.84 -14.56
C ARG A 308 9.32 -1.82 -13.78
N ALA A 309 10.17 -1.27 -12.95
CA ALA A 309 10.96 -2.05 -12.00
C ALA A 309 11.20 -1.21 -10.74
N SER A 310 11.27 -1.86 -9.60
CA SER A 310 11.52 -1.19 -8.33
C SER A 310 12.16 -2.12 -7.30
N TYR A 311 12.72 -1.47 -6.29
CA TYR A 311 13.21 -2.11 -5.08
C TYR A 311 12.73 -1.31 -3.88
N THR A 312 12.19 -2.01 -2.89
CA THR A 312 11.76 -1.45 -1.61
C THR A 312 12.67 -1.98 -0.52
N HIS A 313 13.36 -1.09 0.15
CA HIS A 313 14.13 -1.41 1.35
C HIS A 313 13.26 -1.10 2.58
N ALA A 314 12.88 -2.14 3.30
CA ALA A 314 12.32 -2.03 4.62
C ALA A 314 13.31 -2.72 5.56
N PRO A 315 13.82 -2.06 6.61
CA PRO A 315 14.66 -2.74 7.59
C PRO A 315 13.92 -3.95 8.12
N ALA A 316 14.56 -5.12 8.06
CA ALA A 316 13.99 -6.31 8.65
C ALA A 316 13.86 -6.08 10.16
N ASN A 317 12.68 -6.27 10.70
CA ASN A 317 12.52 -6.38 12.15
C ASN A 317 13.01 -7.77 12.54
N ASN A 318 14.32 -7.91 12.72
CA ASN A 318 14.95 -9.13 13.19
C ASN A 318 14.54 -9.37 14.65
N ILE A 319 13.35 -9.88 14.84
CA ILE A 319 12.99 -10.51 16.09
C ILE A 319 13.15 -12.01 15.87
N ASP A 320 14.35 -12.49 15.95
CA ASP A 320 14.54 -13.89 16.28
C ASP A 320 14.27 -14.04 17.79
N LEU A 321 13.07 -14.49 18.10
CA LEU A 321 12.62 -14.74 19.47
C LEU A 321 13.32 -15.96 20.09
N VAL A 322 14.08 -16.75 19.32
CA VAL A 322 14.60 -18.04 19.77
C VAL A 322 16.13 -18.11 19.76
N THR A 323 16.82 -17.53 18.79
CA THR A 323 18.25 -17.76 18.62
C THR A 323 19.13 -16.54 18.67
N ASN A 324 18.58 -15.33 18.56
CA ASN A 324 19.34 -14.08 18.46
C ASN A 324 20.35 -14.08 17.28
N GLU A 325 20.18 -14.97 16.29
CA GLU A 325 21.01 -15.09 15.13
C GLU A 325 20.31 -14.44 13.92
N THR A 326 20.97 -13.46 13.34
CA THR A 326 20.60 -12.80 12.08
C THR A 326 20.96 -13.71 10.89
N ALA A 327 20.40 -14.88 10.83
CA ALA A 327 20.52 -15.73 9.66
C ALA A 327 19.33 -15.47 8.73
N LEU A 328 19.39 -14.33 8.03
CA LEU A 328 18.52 -14.10 6.89
C LEU A 328 19.16 -14.76 5.68
N ASP A 329 18.58 -15.86 5.25
CA ASP A 329 18.99 -16.60 4.06
C ASP A 329 18.91 -15.73 2.80
N ASP A 330 19.58 -16.16 1.72
CA ASP A 330 19.63 -15.46 0.42
C ASP A 330 18.23 -15.10 -0.14
N GLU A 331 17.17 -15.73 0.33
CA GLU A 331 15.78 -15.45 -0.04
C GLU A 331 15.30 -14.05 0.39
N GLU A 332 15.86 -13.49 1.46
CA GLU A 332 15.50 -12.14 1.92
C GLU A 332 16.17 -11.02 1.14
N ARG A 333 17.27 -11.29 0.44
CA ARG A 333 17.98 -10.30 -0.38
C ARG A 333 17.10 -9.71 -1.49
N TYR A 334 16.15 -10.47 -2.00
CA TYR A 334 15.24 -10.05 -3.06
C TYR A 334 13.89 -9.57 -2.54
N HIS A 335 13.70 -9.57 -1.22
CA HIS A 335 12.50 -8.99 -0.61
C HIS A 335 12.34 -7.53 -1.05
N GLY A 336 11.16 -7.21 -1.57
CA GLY A 336 10.86 -5.85 -2.05
C GLY A 336 11.19 -5.57 -3.51
N VAL A 337 11.75 -6.53 -4.26
CA VAL A 337 11.86 -6.42 -5.73
C VAL A 337 10.47 -6.56 -6.34
N ALA A 338 10.11 -5.61 -7.21
CA ALA A 338 8.91 -5.71 -8.02
C ALA A 338 9.22 -5.30 -9.46
N VAL A 339 8.53 -5.96 -10.40
CA VAL A 339 8.61 -5.67 -11.84
C VAL A 339 7.21 -5.69 -12.43
N GLY A 340 7.01 -4.96 -13.51
CA GLY A 340 5.70 -4.96 -14.16
C GLY A 340 5.71 -4.35 -15.54
N GLY A 341 4.59 -4.54 -16.21
CA GLY A 341 4.34 -3.96 -17.52
C GLY A 341 2.88 -3.60 -17.69
N GLY A 342 2.61 -2.68 -18.60
CA GLY A 342 1.27 -2.26 -18.94
C GLY A 342 1.12 -2.02 -20.42
N LEU A 343 -0.08 -2.26 -20.93
CA LEU A 343 -0.50 -1.91 -22.28
C LEU A 343 -1.69 -0.97 -22.15
N ASN A 344 -1.66 0.10 -22.90
CA ASN A 344 -2.77 1.05 -23.00
C ASN A 344 -3.14 1.32 -24.45
N TYR A 345 -4.42 1.55 -24.67
CA TYR A 345 -4.97 1.97 -25.94
C TYR A 345 -5.82 3.20 -25.75
N GLU A 346 -5.53 4.25 -26.49
CA GLU A 346 -6.29 5.50 -26.49
C GLU A 346 -6.87 5.79 -27.88
N SER A 347 -8.16 6.10 -27.92
CA SER A 347 -8.88 6.51 -29.10
C SER A 347 -9.91 7.59 -28.79
N GLY A 348 -9.65 8.81 -29.21
CA GLY A 348 -10.49 9.97 -28.86
C GLY A 348 -10.56 10.21 -27.36
N ASN A 349 -11.78 10.19 -26.81
CA ASN A 349 -12.01 10.37 -25.37
C ASN A 349 -11.91 9.06 -24.57
N PHE A 350 -11.68 7.94 -25.21
CA PHE A 350 -11.71 6.62 -24.60
C PHE A 350 -10.30 6.07 -24.42
N ALA A 351 -10.01 5.52 -23.25
CA ALA A 351 -8.75 4.86 -22.93
C ALA A 351 -8.99 3.55 -22.19
N ILE A 352 -8.29 2.50 -22.59
CA ILE A 352 -8.27 1.21 -21.88
C ILE A 352 -6.84 0.91 -21.50
N GLY A 353 -6.63 0.37 -20.29
CA GLY A 353 -5.33 -0.09 -19.82
C GLY A 353 -5.43 -1.46 -19.17
N LEU A 354 -4.39 -2.26 -19.40
CA LEU A 354 -4.13 -3.53 -18.73
C LEU A 354 -2.73 -3.47 -18.13
N ASP A 355 -2.61 -3.63 -16.84
CA ASP A 355 -1.32 -3.66 -16.15
C ASP A 355 -1.15 -4.98 -15.41
N TYR A 356 0.09 -5.46 -15.42
CA TYR A 356 0.55 -6.61 -14.68
C TYR A 356 1.76 -6.23 -13.83
N ALA A 357 1.84 -6.79 -12.62
CA ALA A 357 3.02 -6.71 -11.80
C ALA A 357 3.29 -8.03 -11.08
N PHE A 358 4.56 -8.29 -10.87
CA PHE A 358 5.07 -9.34 -10.01
C PHE A 358 5.85 -8.68 -8.88
N ARG A 359 5.60 -9.07 -7.64
CA ARG A 359 6.35 -8.64 -6.46
C ARG A 359 6.84 -9.87 -5.70
N TYR A 360 8.13 -9.88 -5.40
CA TYR A 360 8.72 -10.89 -4.53
C TYR A 360 8.60 -10.46 -3.07
N MET A 361 8.10 -11.35 -2.22
CA MET A 361 7.76 -11.08 -0.82
C MET A 361 8.58 -11.96 0.15
N GLY A 362 9.82 -12.31 -0.23
CA GLY A 362 10.70 -13.14 0.59
C GLY A 362 10.11 -14.54 0.82
N VAL A 363 10.10 -14.98 2.05
CA VAL A 363 9.57 -16.31 2.47
C VAL A 363 8.09 -16.54 2.12
N LEU A 364 7.34 -15.48 1.84
CA LEU A 364 5.95 -15.58 1.40
C LEU A 364 5.81 -15.83 -0.10
N GLY A 365 6.93 -15.92 -0.83
CA GLY A 365 6.94 -16.18 -2.28
C GLY A 365 6.63 -14.96 -3.12
N GLY A 366 6.18 -15.20 -4.35
CA GLY A 366 5.84 -14.16 -5.33
C GLY A 366 4.33 -13.97 -5.50
N THR A 367 3.91 -12.73 -5.67
CA THR A 367 2.51 -12.36 -5.86
C THR A 367 2.30 -11.67 -7.20
N ASN A 368 1.24 -12.02 -7.91
CA ASN A 368 0.89 -11.52 -9.23
C ASN A 368 -0.31 -10.56 -9.14
N PHE A 369 -0.14 -9.36 -9.66
CA PHE A 369 -1.15 -8.30 -9.62
C PHE A 369 -1.68 -8.03 -11.02
N PHE A 370 -2.98 -7.95 -11.15
CA PHE A 370 -3.67 -7.63 -12.40
C PHE A 370 -4.55 -6.40 -12.21
N THR A 371 -4.52 -5.51 -13.18
CA THR A 371 -5.33 -4.29 -13.15
C THR A 371 -5.93 -4.02 -14.52
N PHE A 372 -7.21 -3.70 -14.52
CA PHE A 372 -7.93 -3.16 -15.67
C PHE A 372 -8.30 -1.72 -15.37
N SER A 373 -8.07 -0.83 -16.33
CA SER A 373 -8.43 0.58 -16.25
C SER A 373 -9.20 1.04 -17.45
N LEU A 374 -10.13 1.97 -17.24
CA LEU A 374 -10.99 2.58 -18.22
C LEU A 374 -11.03 4.09 -18.02
N GLY A 375 -10.82 4.87 -19.09
CA GLY A 375 -11.02 6.31 -19.12
C GLY A 375 -11.98 6.71 -20.23
N TRP A 376 -12.83 7.74 -20.03
CA TRP A 376 -13.82 8.20 -21.02
C TRP A 376 -14.04 9.72 -20.99
#